data_36c76e685b413c57d5c0f9a7efcebae8
#
_entry.id   36c76e685b413c57d5c0f9a7efcebae8
#
_cell.length_a   1.000
_cell.length_b   1.000
_cell.length_c   1.000
_cell.angle_alpha   90.00
_cell.angle_beta   90.00
_cell.angle_gamma   90.00
#
_symmetry.space_group_name_H-M   'P 1'
#
loop_
_entity.id
_entity.type
_entity.pdbx_description
1 polymer ?
#
loop_
_entity_poly.entity_id
_entity_poly.type
_entity_poly.pdbx_seq_one_letter_code
_entity_poly.pdbx_strand_id
1 'polypeptide(L)'
;GDFRMTANQNLIIAGVAVEDKARIEALARQHGLINDSVTEQRKNSMACVSLPTCPLAMAEAERYLPTLVTYVEELLTKHGVPDDHIILRVVGCPNGCGRAMLAEAGLVGRGPGKYNLYLGGNTQGTRIPKLYLDNVAEAEILQALDSLIGRWVLERNSGECFGDFVVRV
;
A
#
# COMPACT_ATOMS: atom_id res chain seq x y z
N GLY A 1 -20.40 8.75 21.27
CA GLY A 1 -19.47 8.59 20.17
C GLY A 1 -20.01 7.68 19.07
N ASP A 2 -19.34 7.64 17.95
CA ASP A 2 -19.69 6.83 16.80
C ASP A 2 -18.43 6.22 16.16
N PHE A 3 -18.62 5.21 15.31
CA PHE A 3 -17.56 4.61 14.52
C PHE A 3 -17.68 5.06 13.06
N ARG A 4 -16.56 5.50 12.47
CA ARG A 4 -16.51 5.92 11.07
C ARG A 4 -15.45 5.13 10.33
N MET A 5 -15.86 4.43 9.27
CA MET A 5 -14.92 3.76 8.37
C MET A 5 -14.28 4.77 7.44
N THR A 6 -12.98 4.60 7.19
CA THR A 6 -12.26 5.43 6.23
C THR A 6 -12.13 4.73 4.88
N ALA A 7 -11.86 5.51 3.84
CA ALA A 7 -11.59 4.99 2.51
C ALA A 7 -10.28 4.16 2.43
N ASN A 8 -9.40 4.23 3.44
CA ASN A 8 -8.17 3.44 3.54
C ASN A 8 -8.33 2.20 4.43
N GLN A 9 -9.58 1.70 4.63
CA GLN A 9 -9.88 0.50 5.42
C GLN A 9 -9.52 0.64 6.92
N ASN A 10 -9.47 1.86 7.43
CA ASN A 10 -9.25 2.17 8.84
C ASN A 10 -10.56 2.54 9.52
N LEU A 11 -10.53 2.58 10.86
CA LEU A 11 -11.67 2.94 11.72
C LEU A 11 -11.32 4.18 12.55
N ILE A 12 -12.23 5.16 12.55
CA ILE A 12 -12.15 6.31 13.44
C ILE A 12 -13.17 6.11 14.56
N ILE A 13 -12.72 6.21 15.81
CA ILE A 13 -13.60 6.31 16.98
C ILE A 13 -13.84 7.80 17.20
N ALA A 14 -15.03 8.26 16.85
CA ALA A 14 -15.38 9.69 16.86
C ALA A 14 -16.28 10.08 18.03
N GLY A 15 -16.36 11.39 18.34
CA GLY A 15 -17.20 11.92 19.41
C GLY A 15 -16.72 11.50 20.81
N VAL A 16 -15.44 11.23 20.98
CA VAL A 16 -14.80 10.97 22.27
C VAL A 16 -14.42 12.30 22.91
N ALA A 17 -14.81 12.51 24.16
CA ALA A 17 -14.39 13.68 24.93
C ALA A 17 -12.86 13.63 25.16
N VAL A 18 -12.21 14.78 25.21
CA VAL A 18 -10.74 14.86 25.33
C VAL A 18 -10.24 14.16 26.58
N GLU A 19 -10.97 14.29 27.70
CA GLU A 19 -10.69 13.63 28.97
C GLU A 19 -10.78 12.10 28.90
N ASP A 20 -11.59 11.54 27.99
CA ASP A 20 -11.77 10.11 27.79
C ASP A 20 -10.75 9.50 26.81
N LYS A 21 -9.96 10.29 26.10
CA LYS A 21 -9.03 9.82 25.05
C LYS A 21 -8.10 8.72 25.58
N ALA A 22 -7.45 8.96 26.71
CA ALA A 22 -6.50 8.00 27.28
C ALA A 22 -7.17 6.68 27.67
N ARG A 23 -8.41 6.74 28.19
CA ARG A 23 -9.19 5.55 28.56
C ARG A 23 -9.61 4.74 27.34
N ILE A 24 -10.04 5.40 26.28
CA ILE A 24 -10.42 4.74 25.02
C ILE A 24 -9.19 4.14 24.32
N GLU A 25 -8.07 4.84 24.35
CA GLU A 25 -6.81 4.32 23.80
C GLU A 25 -6.33 3.07 24.54
N ALA A 26 -6.37 3.09 25.88
CA ALA A 26 -6.03 1.92 26.70
C ALA A 26 -6.95 0.72 26.39
N LEU A 27 -8.25 0.96 26.24
CA LEU A 27 -9.21 -0.06 25.88
C LEU A 27 -8.94 -0.62 24.47
N ALA A 28 -8.66 0.23 23.51
CA ALA A 28 -8.34 -0.18 22.15
C ALA A 28 -7.04 -1.05 22.11
N ARG A 29 -6.02 -0.71 22.89
CA ARG A 29 -4.81 -1.53 23.06
C ARG A 29 -5.11 -2.87 23.72
N GLN A 30 -5.93 -2.89 24.76
CA GLN A 30 -6.36 -4.13 25.44
C GLN A 30 -7.04 -5.10 24.47
N HIS A 31 -7.81 -4.58 23.51
CA HIS A 31 -8.48 -5.38 22.49
C HIS A 31 -7.66 -5.58 21.20
N GLY A 32 -6.37 -5.22 21.19
CA GLY A 32 -5.48 -5.43 20.05
C GLY A 32 -5.80 -4.56 18.83
N LEU A 33 -6.58 -3.48 18.98
CA LEU A 33 -6.92 -2.57 17.90
C LEU A 33 -5.82 -1.53 17.60
N ILE A 34 -4.91 -1.33 18.55
CA ILE A 34 -3.71 -0.51 18.39
C ILE A 34 -2.50 -1.43 18.55
N ASN A 35 -1.69 -1.52 17.51
CA ASN A 35 -0.46 -2.28 17.50
C ASN A 35 0.69 -1.39 17.01
N ASP A 36 1.57 -0.99 17.93
CA ASP A 36 2.69 -0.11 17.64
C ASP A 36 3.82 -0.81 16.86
N SER A 37 3.79 -2.16 16.75
CA SER A 37 4.78 -2.91 15.96
C SER A 37 4.47 -2.97 14.47
N VAL A 38 3.30 -2.45 14.03
CA VAL A 38 2.95 -2.41 12.61
C VAL A 38 3.74 -1.29 11.92
N THR A 39 4.51 -1.66 10.92
CA THR A 39 5.34 -0.72 10.14
C THR A 39 4.49 0.30 9.37
N GLU A 40 5.09 1.44 9.01
CA GLU A 40 4.44 2.43 8.17
C GLU A 40 4.12 1.86 6.78
N GLN A 41 4.95 0.96 6.25
CA GLN A 41 4.67 0.25 4.99
C GLN A 41 3.35 -0.53 5.07
N ARG A 42 3.11 -1.28 6.17
CA ARG A 42 1.85 -2.03 6.36
C ARG A 42 0.64 -1.13 6.53
N LYS A 43 0.76 -0.04 7.28
CA LYS A 43 -0.32 0.94 7.48
C LYS A 43 -0.74 1.64 6.19
N ASN A 44 0.20 1.81 5.25
CA ASN A 44 0.00 2.48 3.96
C ASN A 44 -0.26 1.53 2.78
N SER A 45 -0.43 0.24 3.06
CA SER A 45 -0.75 -0.78 2.06
C SER A 45 -2.22 -1.17 2.11
N MET A 46 -2.83 -1.42 0.96
CA MET A 46 -4.25 -1.77 0.87
C MET A 46 -4.53 -2.72 -0.31
N ALA A 47 -5.49 -3.62 -0.13
CA ALA A 47 -5.98 -4.49 -1.19
C ALA A 47 -7.50 -4.54 -1.24
N CYS A 48 -8.06 -4.94 -2.37
CA CYS A 48 -9.45 -5.39 -2.43
C CYS A 48 -9.55 -6.88 -2.05
N VAL A 49 -10.76 -7.36 -1.76
CA VAL A 49 -11.00 -8.76 -1.36
C VAL A 49 -10.55 -9.77 -2.41
N SER A 50 -10.78 -9.50 -3.68
CA SER A 50 -10.31 -10.28 -4.83
C SER A 50 -10.66 -11.79 -4.81
N LEU A 51 -9.80 -12.63 -5.43
CA LEU A 51 -9.99 -14.08 -5.42
C LEU A 51 -9.74 -14.67 -4.01
N PRO A 52 -10.45 -15.74 -3.65
CA PRO A 52 -11.50 -16.46 -4.39
C PRO A 52 -12.91 -15.87 -4.20
N THR A 53 -13.06 -14.81 -3.43
CA THR A 53 -14.36 -14.28 -2.98
C THR A 53 -15.08 -13.47 -4.07
N CYS A 54 -14.35 -12.64 -4.80
CA CYS A 54 -14.90 -11.74 -5.81
C CYS A 54 -14.99 -12.46 -7.19
N PRO A 55 -16.17 -12.64 -7.76
CA PRO A 55 -16.34 -13.33 -9.06
C PRO A 55 -15.81 -12.51 -10.25
N LEU A 56 -15.53 -11.23 -10.07
CA LEU A 56 -14.95 -10.36 -11.11
C LEU A 56 -13.42 -10.35 -11.10
N ALA A 57 -12.79 -10.95 -10.06
CA ALA A 57 -11.36 -10.92 -9.91
C ALA A 57 -10.64 -11.85 -10.88
N MET A 58 -9.50 -11.40 -11.39
CA MET A 58 -8.64 -12.13 -12.32
C MET A 58 -7.36 -12.63 -11.61
N ALA A 59 -6.98 -11.99 -10.49
CA ALA A 59 -5.82 -12.32 -9.67
C ALA A 59 -6.18 -12.22 -8.18
N GLU A 60 -5.30 -12.64 -7.30
CA GLU A 60 -5.41 -12.41 -5.86
C GLU A 60 -5.02 -10.98 -5.49
N ALA A 61 -5.51 -10.46 -4.37
CA ALA A 61 -5.09 -9.18 -3.83
C ALA A 61 -4.97 -9.23 -2.30
N GLU A 62 -6.06 -9.39 -1.54
CA GLU A 62 -6.06 -9.46 -0.08
C GLU A 62 -5.10 -10.53 0.45
N ARG A 63 -5.10 -11.71 -0.12
CA ARG A 63 -4.23 -12.82 0.28
C ARG A 63 -2.78 -12.64 -0.13
N TYR A 64 -2.55 -11.94 -1.23
CA TYR A 64 -1.21 -11.69 -1.76
C TYR A 64 -0.52 -10.52 -1.06
N LEU A 65 -1.28 -9.49 -0.67
CA LEU A 65 -0.74 -8.25 -0.11
C LEU A 65 0.22 -8.46 1.07
N PRO A 66 -0.06 -9.31 2.09
CA PRO A 66 0.86 -9.49 3.22
C PRO A 66 2.25 -9.97 2.81
N THR A 67 2.32 -10.90 1.84
CA THR A 67 3.60 -11.40 1.29
C THR A 67 4.33 -10.31 0.52
N LEU A 68 3.63 -9.62 -0.37
CA LEU A 68 4.22 -8.52 -1.14
C LEU A 68 4.75 -7.40 -0.25
N VAL A 69 4.01 -7.04 0.81
CA VAL A 69 4.47 -6.02 1.78
C VAL A 69 5.74 -6.47 2.47
N THR A 70 5.84 -7.75 2.89
CA THR A 70 7.07 -8.28 3.48
C THR A 70 8.27 -8.13 2.53
N TYR A 71 8.10 -8.47 1.25
CA TYR A 71 9.17 -8.27 0.27
C TYR A 71 9.55 -6.79 0.09
N VAL A 72 8.57 -5.88 0.07
CA VAL A 72 8.87 -4.44 -0.02
C VAL A 72 9.61 -3.95 1.23
N GLU A 73 9.24 -4.41 2.43
CA GLU A 73 9.97 -4.11 3.67
C GLU A 73 11.42 -4.62 3.64
N GLU A 74 11.64 -5.82 3.08
CA GLU A 74 12.99 -6.36 2.87
C GLU A 74 13.80 -5.51 1.89
N LEU A 75 13.17 -5.04 0.80
CA LEU A 75 13.83 -4.14 -0.17
C LEU A 75 14.17 -2.79 0.47
N LEU A 76 13.26 -2.18 1.22
CA LEU A 76 13.53 -0.93 1.95
C LEU A 76 14.69 -1.11 2.94
N THR A 77 14.71 -2.22 3.67
CA THR A 77 15.81 -2.56 4.60
C THR A 77 17.13 -2.76 3.85
N LYS A 78 17.12 -3.51 2.73
CA LYS A 78 18.29 -3.73 1.87
C LYS A 78 18.92 -2.42 1.39
N HIS A 79 18.10 -1.43 1.08
CA HIS A 79 18.56 -0.11 0.62
C HIS A 79 18.80 0.89 1.76
N GLY A 80 18.71 0.47 3.04
CA GLY A 80 19.06 1.29 4.20
C GLY A 80 18.01 2.30 4.64
N VAL A 81 16.76 2.10 4.25
CA VAL A 81 15.62 2.99 4.57
C VAL A 81 14.42 2.20 5.16
N PRO A 82 14.62 1.41 6.23
CA PRO A 82 13.59 0.53 6.79
C PRO A 82 12.36 1.27 7.33
N ASP A 83 12.50 2.54 7.67
CA ASP A 83 11.43 3.39 8.22
C ASP A 83 10.65 4.16 7.14
N ASP A 84 11.14 4.15 5.90
CA ASP A 84 10.41 4.70 4.75
C ASP A 84 9.26 3.77 4.34
N HIS A 85 8.33 4.31 3.55
CA HIS A 85 7.21 3.53 3.01
C HIS A 85 6.82 3.99 1.62
N ILE A 86 6.14 3.12 0.91
CA ILE A 86 5.55 3.36 -0.41
C ILE A 86 4.05 3.10 -0.30
N ILE A 87 3.21 3.98 -0.81
CA ILE A 87 1.77 3.74 -0.89
C ILE A 87 1.53 2.60 -1.89
N LEU A 88 1.36 1.39 -1.35
CA LEU A 88 1.23 0.16 -2.12
C LEU A 88 -0.22 -0.32 -2.13
N ARG A 89 -0.78 -0.55 -3.31
CA ARG A 89 -2.16 -1.03 -3.43
C ARG A 89 -2.29 -2.14 -4.46
N VAL A 90 -3.07 -3.16 -4.14
CA VAL A 90 -3.29 -4.32 -5.00
C VAL A 90 -4.78 -4.52 -5.26
N VAL A 91 -5.16 -4.69 -6.51
CA VAL A 91 -6.54 -5.03 -6.91
C VAL A 91 -6.53 -6.21 -7.87
N GLY A 92 -7.51 -7.08 -7.74
CA GLY A 92 -7.60 -8.30 -8.55
C GLY A 92 -8.15 -8.10 -9.96
N CYS A 93 -8.66 -6.90 -10.29
CA CYS A 93 -9.20 -6.58 -11.61
C CYS A 93 -9.22 -5.06 -11.85
N PRO A 94 -9.50 -4.59 -13.10
CA PRO A 94 -9.52 -3.17 -13.44
C PRO A 94 -10.61 -2.32 -12.76
N ASN A 95 -11.59 -2.92 -12.06
CA ASN A 95 -12.61 -2.16 -11.32
C ASN A 95 -12.05 -1.29 -10.20
N GLY A 96 -10.83 -1.58 -9.71
CA GLY A 96 -10.07 -0.67 -8.88
C GLY A 96 -10.58 -0.48 -7.45
N CYS A 97 -11.32 -1.43 -6.88
CA CYS A 97 -11.92 -1.32 -5.54
C CYS A 97 -10.92 -1.01 -4.42
N GLY A 98 -9.66 -1.49 -4.52
CA GLY A 98 -8.55 -1.14 -3.63
C GLY A 98 -7.77 0.10 -4.07
N ARG A 99 -8.27 0.87 -5.05
CA ARG A 99 -7.73 2.16 -5.52
C ARG A 99 -6.24 2.11 -5.93
N ALA A 100 -5.82 1.02 -6.61
CA ALA A 100 -4.45 0.88 -7.11
C ALA A 100 -4.05 2.04 -8.05
N MET A 101 -5.02 2.63 -8.76
CA MET A 101 -4.81 3.78 -9.65
C MET A 101 -4.66 5.13 -8.93
N LEU A 102 -4.44 5.13 -7.61
CA LEU A 102 -4.09 6.32 -6.81
C LEU A 102 -2.84 6.06 -5.96
N ALA A 103 -2.18 4.92 -6.15
CA ALA A 103 -1.03 4.50 -5.36
C ALA A 103 0.29 4.96 -5.99
N GLU A 104 1.33 5.09 -5.18
CA GLU A 104 2.70 5.28 -5.69
C GLU A 104 3.17 4.04 -6.44
N ALA A 105 2.81 2.85 -5.93
CA ALA A 105 2.94 1.57 -6.61
C ALA A 105 1.60 0.82 -6.55
N GLY A 106 0.95 0.64 -7.70
CA GLY A 106 -0.35 0.00 -7.83
C GLY A 106 -0.28 -1.26 -8.70
N LEU A 107 -0.79 -2.38 -8.19
CA LEU A 107 -0.92 -3.62 -8.94
C LEU A 107 -2.38 -3.86 -9.33
N VAL A 108 -2.61 -4.13 -10.61
CA VAL A 108 -3.93 -4.43 -11.17
C VAL A 108 -3.90 -5.82 -11.81
N GLY A 109 -4.71 -6.75 -11.28
CA GLY A 109 -4.77 -8.15 -11.74
C GLY A 109 -5.14 -8.28 -13.22
N ARG A 110 -4.43 -9.18 -13.90
CA ARG A 110 -4.62 -9.54 -15.31
C ARG A 110 -4.93 -11.02 -15.51
N GLY A 111 -4.53 -11.86 -14.58
CA GLY A 111 -4.71 -13.30 -14.56
C GLY A 111 -4.09 -13.88 -13.30
N PRO A 112 -4.21 -15.19 -13.04
CA PRO A 112 -3.61 -15.83 -11.86
C PRO A 112 -2.12 -15.53 -11.76
N GLY A 113 -1.71 -14.86 -10.66
CA GLY A 113 -0.32 -14.47 -10.42
C GLY A 113 0.26 -13.44 -11.40
N LYS A 114 -0.58 -12.78 -12.19
CA LYS A 114 -0.16 -11.77 -13.18
C LYS A 114 -0.83 -10.42 -12.93
N TYR A 115 -0.04 -9.37 -13.00
CA TYR A 115 -0.48 -8.01 -12.70
C TYR A 115 0.10 -7.00 -13.71
N ASN A 116 -0.62 -5.91 -13.89
CA ASN A 116 -0.04 -4.69 -14.40
C ASN A 116 0.52 -3.88 -13.23
N LEU A 117 1.76 -3.44 -13.32
CA LEU A 117 2.38 -2.51 -12.36
C LEU A 117 2.20 -1.09 -12.86
N TYR A 118 1.54 -0.27 -12.06
CA TYR A 118 1.39 1.17 -12.26
C TYR A 118 2.22 1.92 -11.23
N LEU A 119 2.94 2.95 -11.67
CA LEU A 119 3.82 3.74 -10.80
C LEU A 119 3.55 5.25 -10.95
N GLY A 120 3.86 6.01 -9.92
CA GLY A 120 3.85 7.48 -9.96
C GLY A 120 2.54 8.13 -9.48
N GLY A 121 1.68 7.45 -8.75
CA GLY A 121 0.66 8.11 -7.93
C GLY A 121 1.30 8.94 -6.82
N ASN A 122 0.50 9.53 -5.94
CA ASN A 122 1.03 10.29 -4.82
C ASN A 122 0.27 10.00 -3.51
N THR A 123 0.85 10.40 -2.40
CA THR A 123 0.30 10.17 -1.05
C THR A 123 -1.09 10.78 -0.87
N GLN A 124 -1.39 11.89 -1.52
CA GLN A 124 -2.69 12.58 -1.48
C GLN A 124 -3.75 11.93 -2.38
N GLY A 125 -3.34 11.01 -3.30
CA GLY A 125 -4.25 10.37 -4.24
C GLY A 125 -4.82 11.33 -5.31
N THR A 126 -4.08 12.38 -5.65
CA THR A 126 -4.49 13.40 -6.63
C THR A 126 -3.84 13.22 -8.01
N ARG A 127 -2.89 12.28 -8.12
CA ARG A 127 -2.20 11.96 -9.36
C ARG A 127 -2.45 10.50 -9.76
N ILE A 128 -2.83 10.29 -11.01
CA ILE A 128 -3.04 8.94 -11.58
C ILE A 128 -1.67 8.39 -11.99
N PRO A 129 -1.29 7.18 -11.52
CA PRO A 129 -0.06 6.52 -11.92
C PRO A 129 -0.11 6.07 -13.38
N LYS A 130 1.05 5.88 -13.98
CA LYS A 130 1.20 5.36 -15.35
C LYS A 130 1.53 3.88 -15.34
N LEU A 131 1.11 3.18 -16.39
CA LEU A 131 1.52 1.79 -16.61
C LEU A 131 3.03 1.75 -16.79
N TYR A 132 3.70 0.96 -15.95
CA TYR A 132 5.15 0.75 -15.99
C TYR A 132 5.50 -0.63 -16.56
N LEU A 133 4.84 -1.70 -16.07
CA LEU A 133 4.97 -3.06 -16.61
C LEU A 133 3.58 -3.65 -16.88
N ASP A 134 3.44 -4.32 -18.02
CA ASP A 134 2.19 -4.97 -18.43
C ASP A 134 2.29 -6.49 -18.26
N ASN A 135 1.29 -7.09 -17.61
CA ASN A 135 1.07 -8.53 -17.49
C ASN A 135 2.28 -9.32 -16.94
N VAL A 136 2.89 -8.83 -15.87
CA VAL A 136 4.10 -9.39 -15.25
C VAL A 136 3.79 -10.24 -14.01
N ALA A 137 4.71 -11.14 -13.65
CA ALA A 137 4.69 -11.93 -12.44
C ALA A 137 5.42 -11.24 -11.29
N GLU A 138 5.32 -11.83 -10.08
CA GLU A 138 5.94 -11.30 -8.85
C GLU A 138 7.44 -11.01 -9.01
N ALA A 139 8.20 -11.92 -9.60
CA ALA A 139 9.66 -11.75 -9.74
C ALA A 139 10.03 -10.47 -10.54
N GLU A 140 9.29 -10.18 -11.60
CA GLU A 140 9.50 -8.99 -12.43
C GLU A 140 9.07 -7.71 -11.67
N ILE A 141 7.99 -7.79 -10.89
CA ILE A 141 7.53 -6.70 -10.03
C ILE A 141 8.61 -6.37 -8.99
N LEU A 142 9.10 -7.38 -8.27
CA LEU A 142 10.11 -7.20 -7.23
C LEU A 142 11.44 -6.69 -7.79
N GLN A 143 11.85 -7.18 -8.95
CA GLN A 143 13.06 -6.68 -9.65
C GLN A 143 12.93 -5.20 -10.02
N ALA A 144 11.77 -4.79 -10.52
CA ALA A 144 11.51 -3.40 -10.86
C ALA A 144 11.51 -2.49 -9.61
N LEU A 145 10.83 -2.93 -8.53
CA LEU A 145 10.80 -2.19 -7.27
C LEU A 145 12.18 -2.10 -6.64
N ASP A 146 12.97 -3.18 -6.63
CA ASP A 146 14.34 -3.20 -6.11
C ASP A 146 15.22 -2.15 -6.80
N SER A 147 15.20 -2.13 -8.14
CA SER A 147 15.95 -1.16 -8.93
C SER A 147 15.51 0.29 -8.64
N LEU A 148 14.21 0.54 -8.60
CA LEU A 148 13.66 1.88 -8.40
C LEU A 148 13.84 2.38 -6.97
N ILE A 149 13.69 1.52 -5.96
CA ILE A 149 13.95 1.87 -4.54
C ILE A 149 15.44 2.22 -4.38
N GLY A 150 16.34 1.42 -4.97
CA GLY A 150 17.78 1.72 -4.91
C GLY A 150 18.12 3.09 -5.52
N ARG A 151 17.54 3.41 -6.68
CA ARG A 151 17.70 4.74 -7.30
C ARG A 151 17.05 5.84 -6.46
N TRP A 152 15.85 5.62 -5.94
CA TRP A 152 15.15 6.58 -5.09
C TRP A 152 15.98 6.98 -3.88
N VAL A 153 16.57 6.01 -3.18
CA VAL A 153 17.41 6.28 -2.01
C VAL A 153 18.62 7.15 -2.37
N LEU A 154 19.24 6.93 -3.54
CA LEU A 154 20.44 7.64 -3.98
C LEU A 154 20.15 9.01 -4.61
N GLU A 155 19.03 9.16 -5.30
CA GLU A 155 18.77 10.28 -6.21
C GLU A 155 17.61 11.18 -5.73
N ARG A 156 16.90 10.83 -4.66
CA ARG A 156 15.75 11.61 -4.16
C ARG A 156 16.16 12.96 -3.59
N ASN A 157 15.31 13.95 -3.81
CA ASN A 157 15.39 15.22 -3.11
C ASN A 157 14.96 15.05 -1.64
N SER A 158 15.33 16.00 -0.78
CA SER A 158 14.91 15.97 0.63
C SER A 158 13.38 15.92 0.76
N GLY A 159 12.86 14.89 1.42
CA GLY A 159 11.41 14.67 1.62
C GLY A 159 10.64 14.21 0.38
N GLU A 160 11.31 13.85 -0.70
CA GLU A 160 10.66 13.37 -1.92
C GLU A 160 10.13 11.93 -1.73
N CYS A 161 8.81 11.77 -1.87
CA CYS A 161 8.16 10.47 -1.83
C CYS A 161 8.49 9.63 -3.07
N PHE A 162 8.33 8.30 -2.97
CA PHE A 162 8.66 7.37 -4.06
C PHE A 162 7.91 7.68 -5.35
N GLY A 163 6.61 7.95 -5.27
CA GLY A 163 5.80 8.26 -6.45
C GLY A 163 6.19 9.57 -7.15
N ASP A 164 6.65 10.57 -6.41
CA ASP A 164 7.16 11.83 -6.97
C ASP A 164 8.49 11.62 -7.68
N PHE A 165 9.38 10.86 -7.06
CA PHE A 165 10.66 10.47 -7.64
C PHE A 165 10.46 9.74 -8.97
N VAL A 166 9.60 8.71 -9.04
CA VAL A 166 9.36 7.93 -10.26
C VAL A 166 8.81 8.78 -11.41
N VAL A 167 8.08 9.84 -11.12
CA VAL A 167 7.56 10.77 -12.15
C VAL A 167 8.66 11.70 -12.67
N ARG A 168 9.63 12.03 -11.80
CA ARG A 168 10.72 12.96 -12.13
C ARG A 168 11.83 12.32 -12.97
N VAL A 169 12.06 11.02 -12.83
CA VAL A 169 13.16 10.26 -13.47
C VAL A 169 12.67 9.35 -14.58
#